data_98478304104d9a435b3700928b22df75
#
_entry.id   98478304104d9a435b3700928b22df75
#
_cell.length_a   1.000
_cell.length_b   1.000
_cell.length_c   1.000
_cell.angle_alpha   90.00
_cell.angle_beta   90.00
_cell.angle_gamma   90.00
#
_symmetry.space_group_name_H-M   'P 1'
#
loop_
_entity.id
_entity.type
_entity.pdbx_description
1 polymer ?
#
loop_
_entity_poly.entity_id
_entity_poly.type
_entity_poly.pdbx_seq_one_letter_code
_entity_poly.pdbx_strand_id
1 'polypeptide(L)'
;MKVGEGLASPVIAAGKVFYFDNAGGKETLHVIDAATMRELWRKEIDGTFSDSQGPTGPRCTPVVDGDRVYAQSCKGELQCLSVNDAKVIWRVNYTNDFGAIFIGEKGNIPGAARHGNNGSPVIDGDHLIACVGGTNSAGVVCFDKRTGKVVWKSQNDQAAYAPPVVTTIAGLKQVVCFTAEGLIGLCAQDGKLLWRVPMKTAYARHVTTPVVYEDIVVVASHQIGLIGTKIRKAGGELNAEQAWLSKEAAMNFASPVAMGKHLYGLGPAKNLVCVEIPTGKLMWSKEGHFNTSADKAHASFIVMGKNILTLTDGGLLVLFAADSRAFKEIGRAQVCGMNWCNPAYAEGKLYLRDGIKGAGELLCIHLLL
;
A
#
# COMPACT_ATOMS: atom_id res chain seq x y z
N MET A 1 -15.42 7.53 -16.40
CA MET A 1 -16.33 8.15 -15.37
C MET A 1 -15.54 9.27 -14.66
N LYS A 2 -16.15 10.46 -14.49
CA LYS A 2 -15.52 11.55 -13.73
C LYS A 2 -15.45 11.20 -12.25
N VAL A 3 -14.33 11.52 -11.60
CA VAL A 3 -14.05 11.26 -10.19
C VAL A 3 -13.37 12.45 -9.54
N GLY A 4 -13.46 12.54 -8.23
CA GLY A 4 -12.83 13.60 -7.42
C GLY A 4 -11.33 13.37 -7.19
N GLU A 5 -10.71 14.20 -6.36
CA GLU A 5 -9.30 14.08 -5.97
C GLU A 5 -9.07 12.89 -5.02
N GLY A 6 -7.84 12.40 -4.99
CA GLY A 6 -7.39 11.35 -4.08
C GLY A 6 -6.26 10.51 -4.68
N LEU A 7 -5.64 9.70 -3.85
CA LEU A 7 -4.59 8.74 -4.23
C LEU A 7 -5.01 7.29 -3.97
N ALA A 8 -6.24 7.05 -3.52
CA ALA A 8 -6.75 5.70 -3.36
C ALA A 8 -6.82 4.98 -4.72
N SER A 9 -6.44 3.73 -4.72
CA SER A 9 -6.50 2.88 -5.92
C SER A 9 -7.91 2.29 -6.08
N PRO A 10 -8.38 2.04 -7.32
CA PRO A 10 -9.57 1.26 -7.54
C PRO A 10 -9.36 -0.20 -7.08
N VAL A 11 -10.44 -0.85 -6.68
CA VAL A 11 -10.48 -2.29 -6.35
C VAL A 11 -11.59 -2.95 -7.15
N ILE A 12 -11.34 -4.15 -7.66
CA ILE A 12 -12.31 -4.94 -8.41
C ILE A 12 -12.66 -6.20 -7.62
N ALA A 13 -13.93 -6.39 -7.34
CA ALA A 13 -14.45 -7.59 -6.71
C ALA A 13 -15.89 -7.85 -7.13
N ALA A 14 -16.24 -9.11 -7.39
CA ALA A 14 -17.61 -9.56 -7.67
C ALA A 14 -18.33 -8.68 -8.73
N GLY A 15 -17.67 -8.35 -9.83
CA GLY A 15 -18.24 -7.53 -10.91
C GLY A 15 -18.45 -6.05 -10.55
N LYS A 16 -17.86 -5.56 -9.48
CA LYS A 16 -17.94 -4.16 -9.03
C LYS A 16 -16.56 -3.52 -8.92
N VAL A 17 -16.51 -2.22 -9.20
CA VAL A 17 -15.37 -1.35 -8.95
C VAL A 17 -15.66 -0.56 -7.68
N PHE A 18 -14.75 -0.62 -6.73
CA PHE A 18 -14.76 0.18 -5.51
C PHE A 18 -13.73 1.28 -5.67
N TYR A 19 -14.15 2.52 -5.56
CA TYR A 19 -13.28 3.67 -5.73
C TYR A 19 -13.53 4.69 -4.63
N PHE A 20 -12.47 5.29 -4.12
CA PHE A 20 -12.53 6.21 -2.99
C PHE A 20 -11.90 7.53 -3.38
N ASP A 21 -12.67 8.64 -3.29
CA ASP A 21 -12.23 9.97 -3.69
C ASP A 21 -12.77 11.09 -2.80
N ASN A 22 -12.39 12.31 -3.13
CA ASN A 22 -12.95 13.53 -2.55
C ASN A 22 -14.15 14.00 -3.39
N ALA A 23 -15.33 13.73 -2.91
CA ALA A 23 -16.57 14.26 -3.48
C ALA A 23 -17.15 15.38 -2.58
N GLY A 24 -17.04 16.64 -3.05
CA GLY A 24 -17.62 17.79 -2.33
C GLY A 24 -17.04 18.05 -0.93
N GLY A 25 -15.75 17.78 -0.70
CA GLY A 25 -15.09 17.96 0.60
C GLY A 25 -15.28 16.80 1.56
N LYS A 26 -15.75 15.66 1.05
CA LYS A 26 -15.91 14.39 1.79
C LYS A 26 -15.10 13.28 1.14
N GLU A 27 -14.43 12.47 1.96
CA GLU A 27 -13.89 11.20 1.53
C GLU A 27 -15.05 10.24 1.30
N THR A 28 -15.32 9.92 0.03
CA THR A 28 -16.53 9.21 -0.41
C THR A 28 -16.14 7.92 -1.13
N LEU A 29 -16.67 6.80 -0.64
CA LEU A 29 -16.58 5.51 -1.30
C LEU A 29 -17.68 5.38 -2.35
N HIS A 30 -17.29 5.10 -3.58
CA HIS A 30 -18.18 4.80 -4.72
C HIS A 30 -18.12 3.31 -5.04
N VAL A 31 -19.26 2.71 -5.29
CA VAL A 31 -19.37 1.36 -5.83
C VAL A 31 -20.06 1.42 -7.19
N ILE A 32 -19.38 0.88 -8.16
CA ILE A 32 -19.66 1.05 -9.60
C ILE A 32 -19.80 -0.34 -10.20
N ASP A 33 -20.77 -0.53 -11.06
CA ASP A 33 -20.89 -1.74 -11.87
C ASP A 33 -19.75 -1.81 -12.90
N ALA A 34 -18.96 -2.87 -12.87
CA ALA A 34 -17.74 -2.98 -13.69
C ALA A 34 -18.02 -3.19 -15.18
N ALA A 35 -19.21 -3.64 -15.56
CA ALA A 35 -19.59 -3.86 -16.95
C ALA A 35 -20.11 -2.58 -17.61
N THR A 36 -20.90 -1.80 -16.87
CA THR A 36 -21.58 -0.60 -17.37
C THR A 36 -20.92 0.71 -16.98
N MET A 37 -19.97 0.68 -16.01
CA MET A 37 -19.36 1.86 -15.40
C MET A 37 -20.38 2.83 -14.79
N ARG A 38 -21.54 2.33 -14.35
CA ARG A 38 -22.57 3.12 -13.65
C ARG A 38 -22.40 2.99 -12.15
N GLU A 39 -22.50 4.11 -11.43
CA GLU A 39 -22.52 4.12 -9.99
C GLU A 39 -23.76 3.37 -9.47
N LEU A 40 -23.55 2.39 -8.61
CA LEU A 40 -24.61 1.64 -7.93
C LEU A 40 -25.03 2.36 -6.64
N TRP A 41 -24.04 2.80 -5.88
CA TRP A 41 -24.22 3.59 -4.66
C TRP A 41 -22.91 4.29 -4.27
N ARG A 42 -23.01 5.27 -3.39
CA ARG A 42 -21.88 5.94 -2.75
C ARG A 42 -22.13 6.21 -1.29
N LYS A 43 -21.06 6.35 -0.50
CA LYS A 43 -21.12 6.59 0.94
C LYS A 43 -20.02 7.57 1.36
N GLU A 44 -20.42 8.65 2.01
CA GLU A 44 -19.48 9.54 2.71
C GLU A 44 -18.94 8.80 3.95
N ILE A 45 -17.61 8.78 4.08
CA ILE A 45 -16.89 8.14 5.18
C ILE A 45 -16.42 9.16 6.19
N ASP A 46 -15.78 10.28 5.72
CA ASP A 46 -15.21 11.29 6.58
C ASP A 46 -15.08 12.65 5.85
N GLY A 47 -14.71 13.69 6.58
CA GLY A 47 -14.25 14.94 5.97
C GLY A 47 -12.85 14.79 5.38
N THR A 48 -12.61 15.44 4.22
CA THR A 48 -11.31 15.35 3.55
C THR A 48 -10.16 15.94 4.36
N PHE A 49 -8.97 15.46 4.06
CA PHE A 49 -7.69 16.01 4.48
C PHE A 49 -6.92 16.55 3.29
N SER A 50 -6.21 17.67 3.50
CA SER A 50 -5.34 18.30 2.51
C SER A 50 -4.00 18.65 3.12
N ASP A 51 -2.94 18.43 2.39
CA ASP A 51 -1.58 18.83 2.73
C ASP A 51 -0.77 19.25 1.49
N SER A 52 0.49 19.63 1.69
CA SER A 52 1.40 20.04 0.62
C SER A 52 1.95 18.88 -0.23
N GLN A 53 1.80 17.64 0.21
CA GLN A 53 2.45 16.46 -0.39
C GLN A 53 1.61 15.78 -1.48
N GLY A 54 0.31 16.03 -1.54
CA GLY A 54 -0.56 15.36 -2.50
C GLY A 54 -1.89 16.05 -2.73
N PRO A 55 -2.78 15.44 -3.52
CA PRO A 55 -4.14 15.92 -3.72
C PRO A 55 -4.97 15.81 -2.43
N THR A 56 -6.02 16.62 -2.36
CA THR A 56 -7.00 16.57 -1.27
C THR A 56 -7.85 15.31 -1.37
N GLY A 57 -7.91 14.53 -0.31
CA GLY A 57 -8.80 13.34 -0.27
C GLY A 57 -8.12 12.06 0.19
N PRO A 58 -8.80 10.93 0.02
CA PRO A 58 -8.35 9.66 0.55
C PRO A 58 -7.07 9.16 -0.12
N ARG A 59 -6.26 8.44 0.65
CA ARG A 59 -5.01 7.84 0.21
C ARG A 59 -4.96 6.34 0.47
N CYS A 60 -5.86 5.84 1.30
CA CYS A 60 -6.00 4.42 1.61
C CYS A 60 -6.90 3.76 0.57
N THR A 61 -6.45 2.66 0.00
CA THR A 61 -7.25 1.83 -0.90
C THR A 61 -8.26 1.02 -0.10
N PRO A 62 -9.54 0.98 -0.47
CA PRO A 62 -10.54 0.16 0.21
C PRO A 62 -10.19 -1.33 0.09
N VAL A 63 -10.61 -2.13 1.08
CA VAL A 63 -10.42 -3.58 1.10
C VAL A 63 -11.78 -4.25 0.97
N VAL A 64 -11.92 -5.21 0.07
CA VAL A 64 -13.17 -5.94 -0.17
C VAL A 64 -13.00 -7.41 0.19
N ASP A 65 -13.95 -7.95 0.95
CA ASP A 65 -13.99 -9.36 1.32
C ASP A 65 -15.44 -9.85 1.35
N GLY A 66 -15.80 -10.66 0.36
CA GLY A 66 -17.14 -11.19 0.19
C GLY A 66 -18.21 -10.09 0.08
N ASP A 67 -19.12 -10.04 1.05
CA ASP A 67 -20.22 -9.08 1.12
C ASP A 67 -19.87 -7.76 1.84
N ARG A 68 -18.59 -7.54 2.18
CA ARG A 68 -18.11 -6.39 2.95
C ARG A 68 -17.03 -5.61 2.23
N VAL A 69 -17.07 -4.29 2.44
CA VAL A 69 -15.99 -3.36 2.07
C VAL A 69 -15.57 -2.55 3.29
N TYR A 70 -14.26 -2.42 3.46
CA TYR A 70 -13.63 -1.69 4.54
C TYR A 70 -12.99 -0.44 3.96
N ALA A 71 -13.46 0.73 4.39
CA ALA A 71 -12.96 2.03 3.96
C ALA A 71 -12.34 2.77 5.14
N GLN A 72 -11.08 3.19 4.97
CA GLN A 72 -10.31 3.94 5.96
C GLN A 72 -10.04 5.34 5.45
N SER A 73 -10.41 6.37 6.22
CA SER A 73 -10.12 7.76 5.89
C SER A 73 -8.69 8.16 6.25
N CYS A 74 -8.21 9.26 5.68
CA CYS A 74 -6.93 9.85 6.06
C CYS A 74 -6.86 10.19 7.57
N LYS A 75 -7.97 10.55 8.19
CA LYS A 75 -8.02 10.94 9.60
C LYS A 75 -8.25 9.77 10.55
N GLY A 76 -8.36 8.54 10.04
CA GLY A 76 -8.46 7.33 10.84
C GLY A 76 -9.90 6.92 11.20
N GLU A 77 -10.89 7.35 10.43
CA GLU A 77 -12.21 6.72 10.45
C GLU A 77 -12.17 5.43 9.63
N LEU A 78 -12.42 4.29 10.22
CA LEU A 78 -12.51 2.99 9.56
C LEU A 78 -13.94 2.46 9.66
N GLN A 79 -14.57 2.20 8.51
CA GLN A 79 -15.91 1.66 8.42
C GLN A 79 -15.94 0.34 7.65
N CYS A 80 -16.69 -0.62 8.16
CA CYS A 80 -17.12 -1.81 7.44
C CYS A 80 -18.55 -1.57 6.92
N LEU A 81 -18.71 -1.70 5.62
CA LEU A 81 -19.98 -1.49 4.93
C LEU A 81 -20.44 -2.75 4.21
N SER A 82 -21.73 -2.92 4.06
CA SER A 82 -22.30 -3.89 3.14
C SER A 82 -22.02 -3.47 1.69
N VAL A 83 -21.50 -4.39 0.89
CA VAL A 83 -21.24 -4.19 -0.56
C VAL A 83 -22.54 -3.94 -1.34
N ASN A 84 -23.69 -4.40 -0.82
CA ASN A 84 -24.95 -4.36 -1.56
C ASN A 84 -25.71 -3.05 -1.41
N ASP A 85 -25.68 -2.42 -0.24
CA ASP A 85 -26.57 -1.30 0.12
C ASP A 85 -25.91 -0.18 0.92
N ALA A 86 -24.59 -0.15 1.03
CA ALA A 86 -23.81 0.84 1.77
C ALA A 86 -24.13 0.94 3.28
N LYS A 87 -24.86 -0.06 3.83
CA LYS A 87 -25.18 -0.07 5.26
C LYS A 87 -23.90 -0.23 6.09
N VAL A 88 -23.72 0.66 7.07
CA VAL A 88 -22.62 0.55 8.03
C VAL A 88 -22.92 -0.65 8.96
N ILE A 89 -22.01 -1.62 8.96
CA ILE A 89 -22.07 -2.82 9.82
C ILE A 89 -21.41 -2.49 11.14
N TRP A 90 -20.21 -1.90 11.09
CA TRP A 90 -19.49 -1.39 12.24
C TRP A 90 -18.53 -0.26 11.82
N ARG A 91 -18.07 0.52 12.79
CA ARG A 91 -17.08 1.57 12.59
C ARG A 91 -16.21 1.74 13.83
N VAL A 92 -15.00 2.25 13.63
CA VAL A 92 -14.09 2.71 14.68
C VAL A 92 -13.37 3.98 14.21
N ASN A 93 -12.98 4.81 15.17
CA ASN A 93 -12.19 6.01 14.90
C ASN A 93 -10.85 5.93 15.65
N TYR A 94 -9.75 5.99 14.95
CA TYR A 94 -8.42 5.76 15.50
C TYR A 94 -8.04 6.73 16.61
N THR A 95 -8.43 8.01 16.46
CA THR A 95 -8.18 9.03 17.50
C THR A 95 -9.04 8.80 18.73
N ASN A 96 -10.35 8.64 18.55
CA ASN A 96 -11.29 8.57 19.66
C ASN A 96 -11.23 7.23 20.43
N ASP A 97 -11.07 6.12 19.68
CA ASP A 97 -11.17 4.77 20.27
C ASP A 97 -9.80 4.21 20.69
N PHE A 98 -8.71 4.70 20.08
CA PHE A 98 -7.36 4.15 20.29
C PHE A 98 -6.30 5.19 20.66
N GLY A 99 -6.67 6.48 20.75
CA GLY A 99 -5.73 7.54 21.10
C GLY A 99 -4.66 7.81 20.04
N ALA A 100 -4.93 7.48 18.77
CA ALA A 100 -4.04 7.82 17.67
C ALA A 100 -4.01 9.35 17.48
N ILE A 101 -2.83 9.87 17.14
CA ILE A 101 -2.63 11.29 16.94
C ILE A 101 -2.77 11.62 15.45
N PHE A 102 -3.62 12.59 15.12
CA PHE A 102 -3.68 13.19 13.80
C PHE A 102 -3.71 14.71 13.91
N ILE A 103 -2.65 15.37 13.41
CA ILE A 103 -2.48 16.84 13.50
C ILE A 103 -2.24 17.50 12.15
N GLY A 104 -2.04 16.72 11.10
CA GLY A 104 -1.66 17.21 9.78
C GLY A 104 -0.24 17.78 9.77
N GLU A 105 0.06 18.67 8.83
CA GLU A 105 1.40 19.27 8.68
C GLU A 105 1.82 20.20 9.82
N LYS A 106 0.97 20.43 10.78
CA LYS A 106 1.26 21.25 11.97
C LYS A 106 2.12 20.43 12.95
N GLY A 107 3.36 20.85 13.19
CA GLY A 107 4.29 20.20 14.11
C GLY A 107 5.20 19.15 13.45
N ASN A 108 6.03 18.50 14.27
CA ASN A 108 7.10 17.59 13.84
C ASN A 108 6.81 16.10 14.12
N ILE A 109 5.55 15.72 14.25
CA ILE A 109 5.19 14.30 14.43
C ILE A 109 5.28 13.62 13.05
N PRO A 110 6.02 12.51 12.92
CA PRO A 110 6.19 11.80 11.66
C PRO A 110 5.00 10.87 11.36
N GLY A 111 5.03 10.26 10.18
CA GLY A 111 4.09 9.19 9.79
C GLY A 111 2.65 9.67 9.56
N ALA A 112 1.71 8.79 9.85
CA ALA A 112 0.29 9.02 9.60
C ALA A 112 -0.29 10.21 10.37
N ALA A 113 0.26 10.54 11.53
CA ALA A 113 -0.12 11.72 12.29
C ALA A 113 0.03 13.03 11.50
N ARG A 114 0.95 13.06 10.52
CA ARG A 114 1.26 14.22 9.68
C ARG A 114 0.53 14.20 8.33
N HIS A 115 0.56 13.08 7.63
CA HIS A 115 0.10 12.98 6.24
C HIS A 115 -1.09 12.02 6.06
N GLY A 116 -1.73 11.63 7.15
CA GLY A 116 -2.89 10.76 7.16
C GLY A 116 -2.56 9.26 7.08
N ASN A 117 -3.58 8.45 7.35
CA ASN A 117 -3.51 7.00 7.29
C ASN A 117 -3.61 6.55 5.83
N ASN A 118 -2.50 6.07 5.27
CA ASN A 118 -2.37 5.68 3.86
C ASN A 118 -2.28 4.16 3.68
N GLY A 119 -1.73 3.45 4.68
CA GLY A 119 -1.61 2.00 4.66
C GLY A 119 -2.97 1.33 4.81
N SER A 120 -3.41 0.59 3.79
CA SER A 120 -4.66 -0.16 3.83
C SER A 120 -4.58 -1.26 4.88
N PRO A 121 -5.67 -1.55 5.61
CA PRO A 121 -5.72 -2.73 6.46
C PRO A 121 -5.60 -4.01 5.64
N VAL A 122 -5.19 -5.12 6.27
CA VAL A 122 -5.11 -6.44 5.65
C VAL A 122 -6.10 -7.40 6.28
N ILE A 123 -6.67 -8.29 5.46
CA ILE A 123 -7.54 -9.38 5.92
C ILE A 123 -6.73 -10.67 6.04
N ASP A 124 -6.91 -11.35 7.17
CA ASP A 124 -6.38 -12.68 7.42
C ASP A 124 -7.45 -13.57 8.08
N GLY A 125 -8.05 -14.45 7.30
CA GLY A 125 -9.17 -15.28 7.77
C GLY A 125 -10.35 -14.43 8.26
N ASP A 126 -10.69 -14.53 9.53
CA ASP A 126 -11.76 -13.74 10.17
C ASP A 126 -11.24 -12.40 10.77
N HIS A 127 -9.99 -12.04 10.55
CA HIS A 127 -9.37 -10.87 11.12
C HIS A 127 -9.17 -9.75 10.08
N LEU A 128 -9.29 -8.50 10.55
CA LEU A 128 -8.85 -7.29 9.86
C LEU A 128 -7.76 -6.65 10.71
N ILE A 129 -6.58 -6.43 10.14
CA ILE A 129 -5.42 -5.91 10.87
C ILE A 129 -5.01 -4.55 10.29
N ALA A 130 -4.86 -3.56 11.14
CA ALA A 130 -4.52 -2.19 10.74
C ALA A 130 -3.38 -1.60 11.59
N CYS A 131 -2.52 -0.82 10.96
CA CYS A 131 -1.56 0.05 11.64
C CYS A 131 -2.30 1.32 12.08
N VAL A 132 -2.69 1.38 13.35
CA VAL A 132 -3.54 2.45 13.91
C VAL A 132 -2.70 3.60 14.46
N GLY A 133 -1.53 3.30 15.00
CA GLY A 133 -0.65 4.33 15.61
C GLY A 133 -1.19 4.92 16.91
N GLY A 134 -2.00 4.15 17.62
CA GLY A 134 -2.62 4.57 18.87
C GLY A 134 -1.74 4.34 20.10
N THR A 135 -2.22 4.79 21.24
CA THR A 135 -1.61 4.60 22.54
C THR A 135 -2.11 3.31 23.22
N ASN A 136 -1.57 2.98 24.40
CA ASN A 136 -1.98 1.81 25.19
C ASN A 136 -1.95 0.50 24.40
N SER A 137 -0.81 0.26 23.74
CA SER A 137 -0.55 -0.89 22.88
C SER A 137 -1.43 -0.95 21.65
N ALA A 138 -1.94 0.15 21.15
CA ALA A 138 -2.78 0.22 19.95
C ALA A 138 -2.02 0.75 18.71
N GLY A 139 -0.70 0.52 18.63
CA GLY A 139 0.07 0.79 17.41
C GLY A 139 -0.40 -0.04 16.23
N VAL A 140 -0.62 -1.34 16.46
CA VAL A 140 -1.25 -2.27 15.52
C VAL A 140 -2.46 -2.91 16.20
N VAL A 141 -3.60 -2.94 15.52
CA VAL A 141 -4.85 -3.48 16.06
C VAL A 141 -5.41 -4.55 15.12
N CYS A 142 -5.77 -5.67 15.69
CA CYS A 142 -6.50 -6.75 15.03
C CYS A 142 -7.96 -6.71 15.47
N PHE A 143 -8.84 -6.66 14.50
CA PHE A 143 -10.29 -6.69 14.69
C PHE A 143 -10.88 -8.01 14.17
N ASP A 144 -11.93 -8.47 14.81
CA ASP A 144 -12.88 -9.37 14.15
C ASP A 144 -13.50 -8.62 12.97
N LYS A 145 -13.28 -9.08 11.76
CA LYS A 145 -13.68 -8.36 10.53
C LYS A 145 -15.18 -8.20 10.38
N ARG A 146 -16.00 -9.05 11.05
CA ARG A 146 -17.45 -9.04 10.95
C ARG A 146 -18.10 -8.06 11.92
N THR A 147 -17.49 -7.89 13.12
CA THR A 147 -18.08 -7.13 14.22
C THR A 147 -17.33 -5.86 14.59
N GLY A 148 -16.08 -5.69 14.14
CA GLY A 148 -15.20 -4.60 14.55
C GLY A 148 -14.69 -4.71 15.98
N LYS A 149 -14.97 -5.81 16.69
CA LYS A 149 -14.45 -6.03 18.04
C LYS A 149 -12.94 -6.27 17.98
N VAL A 150 -12.22 -5.69 18.94
CA VAL A 150 -10.76 -5.88 19.06
C VAL A 150 -10.50 -7.32 19.51
N VAL A 151 -9.67 -8.03 18.74
CA VAL A 151 -9.13 -9.36 19.08
C VAL A 151 -7.85 -9.23 19.87
N TRP A 152 -6.92 -8.41 19.38
CA TRP A 152 -5.69 -8.05 20.09
C TRP A 152 -5.19 -6.66 19.65
N LYS A 153 -4.36 -6.06 20.50
CA LYS A 153 -3.61 -4.81 20.23
C LYS A 153 -2.14 -5.04 20.55
N SER A 154 -1.27 -4.39 19.81
CA SER A 154 0.17 -4.55 20.00
C SER A 154 0.93 -3.28 19.66
N GLN A 155 1.99 -3.03 20.45
CA GLN A 155 2.95 -1.96 20.31
C GLN A 155 2.37 -0.55 20.47
N ASN A 156 3.24 0.43 20.67
CA ASN A 156 2.89 1.86 20.73
C ASN A 156 3.48 2.65 19.55
N ASP A 157 3.90 1.93 18.51
CA ASP A 157 4.49 2.54 17.33
C ASP A 157 3.48 3.44 16.62
N GLN A 158 3.92 4.62 16.21
CA GLN A 158 3.13 5.45 15.31
C GLN A 158 2.98 4.77 13.95
N ALA A 159 1.80 4.90 13.34
CA ALA A 159 1.60 4.38 11.99
C ALA A 159 2.45 5.19 10.98
N ALA A 160 3.03 4.47 10.02
CA ALA A 160 3.61 5.07 8.82
C ALA A 160 2.59 4.98 7.66
N TYR A 161 3.06 4.69 6.44
CA TYR A 161 2.21 4.73 5.24
C TYR A 161 2.07 3.37 4.56
N ALA A 162 2.91 2.41 4.95
CA ALA A 162 2.89 1.06 4.39
C ALA A 162 1.73 0.24 4.96
N PRO A 163 1.03 -0.55 4.14
CA PRO A 163 0.10 -1.57 4.64
C PRO A 163 0.85 -2.69 5.37
N PRO A 164 0.24 -3.31 6.40
CA PRO A 164 0.77 -4.53 6.98
C PRO A 164 0.65 -5.72 6.01
N VAL A 165 1.54 -6.70 6.17
CA VAL A 165 1.53 -7.94 5.38
C VAL A 165 1.44 -9.13 6.32
N VAL A 166 0.54 -10.08 6.03
CA VAL A 166 0.43 -11.34 6.77
C VAL A 166 1.10 -12.45 5.97
N THR A 167 2.05 -13.14 6.59
CA THR A 167 2.83 -14.20 5.93
C THR A 167 3.41 -15.17 6.95
N THR A 168 3.98 -16.28 6.47
CA THR A 168 4.71 -17.24 7.32
C THR A 168 6.21 -17.06 7.12
N ILE A 169 6.93 -16.76 8.22
CA ILE A 169 8.40 -16.65 8.22
C ILE A 169 8.94 -17.58 9.33
N ALA A 170 9.93 -18.37 9.02
CA ALA A 170 10.55 -19.33 9.96
C ALA A 170 9.51 -20.25 10.65
N GLY A 171 8.46 -20.64 9.92
CA GLY A 171 7.39 -21.54 10.39
C GLY A 171 6.32 -20.89 11.26
N LEU A 172 6.37 -19.57 11.50
CA LEU A 172 5.37 -18.83 12.28
C LEU A 172 4.60 -17.84 11.39
N LYS A 173 3.27 -17.85 11.51
CA LYS A 173 2.42 -16.87 10.85
C LYS A 173 2.53 -15.52 11.56
N GLN A 174 2.91 -14.50 10.81
CA GLN A 174 3.29 -13.18 11.32
C GLN A 174 2.57 -12.08 10.58
N VAL A 175 2.38 -10.97 11.28
CA VAL A 175 2.03 -9.66 10.71
C VAL A 175 3.30 -8.83 10.66
N VAL A 176 3.75 -8.50 9.47
CA VAL A 176 4.92 -7.64 9.24
C VAL A 176 4.43 -6.22 9.03
N CYS A 177 4.85 -5.29 9.88
CA CYS A 177 4.49 -3.88 9.81
C CYS A 177 5.72 -3.00 9.65
N PHE A 178 5.65 -2.03 8.74
CA PHE A 178 6.66 -1.00 8.59
C PHE A 178 6.13 0.28 9.19
N THR A 179 6.36 0.44 10.52
CA THR A 179 5.86 1.54 11.35
C THR A 179 6.75 2.78 11.24
N ALA A 180 6.39 3.87 11.90
CA ALA A 180 7.22 5.07 11.96
C ALA A 180 8.56 4.85 12.68
N GLU A 181 8.62 3.88 13.61
CA GLU A 181 9.80 3.53 14.38
C GLU A 181 10.65 2.43 13.73
N GLY A 182 10.14 1.76 12.70
CA GLY A 182 10.87 0.73 11.98
C GLY A 182 10.03 -0.47 11.56
N LEU A 183 10.73 -1.57 11.29
CA LEU A 183 10.13 -2.81 10.84
C LEU A 183 9.92 -3.75 12.05
N ILE A 184 8.70 -4.29 12.17
CA ILE A 184 8.33 -5.23 13.24
C ILE A 184 7.62 -6.46 12.68
N GLY A 185 7.81 -7.60 13.33
CA GLY A 185 7.04 -8.82 13.12
C GLY A 185 6.25 -9.16 14.38
N LEU A 186 4.95 -9.33 14.23
CA LEU A 186 4.03 -9.71 15.30
C LEU A 186 3.46 -11.10 15.04
N CYS A 187 3.22 -11.88 16.08
CA CYS A 187 2.46 -13.12 15.96
C CYS A 187 1.04 -12.81 15.48
N ALA A 188 0.60 -13.43 14.38
CA ALA A 188 -0.71 -13.14 13.82
C ALA A 188 -1.87 -13.56 14.74
N GLN A 189 -1.65 -14.50 15.66
CA GLN A 189 -2.68 -15.04 16.54
C GLN A 189 -3.00 -14.12 17.73
N ASP A 190 -1.97 -13.51 18.35
CA ASP A 190 -2.12 -12.80 19.62
C ASP A 190 -1.45 -11.41 19.65
N GLY A 191 -0.80 -11.01 18.56
CA GLY A 191 -0.10 -9.73 18.44
C GLY A 191 1.24 -9.66 19.19
N LYS A 192 1.73 -10.75 19.79
CA LYS A 192 3.03 -10.76 20.49
C LYS A 192 4.14 -10.30 19.56
N LEU A 193 5.00 -9.39 20.02
CA LEU A 193 6.19 -8.98 19.29
C LEU A 193 7.15 -10.16 19.16
N LEU A 194 7.51 -10.50 17.93
CA LEU A 194 8.44 -11.59 17.62
C LEU A 194 9.85 -11.06 17.34
N TRP A 195 9.94 -9.95 16.63
CA TRP A 195 11.21 -9.29 16.32
C TRP A 195 10.98 -7.83 15.93
N ARG A 196 12.05 -7.02 16.03
CA ARG A 196 12.05 -5.61 15.69
C ARG A 196 13.38 -5.17 15.10
N VAL A 197 13.32 -4.33 14.06
CA VAL A 197 14.46 -3.62 13.50
C VAL A 197 14.15 -2.12 13.53
N PRO A 198 14.78 -1.35 14.43
CA PRO A 198 14.59 0.10 14.49
C PRO A 198 15.08 0.76 13.20
N MET A 199 14.27 1.63 12.62
CA MET A 199 14.62 2.44 11.46
C MET A 199 14.02 3.83 11.64
N LYS A 200 14.85 4.87 11.55
CA LYS A 200 14.40 6.26 11.68
C LYS A 200 14.76 7.06 10.44
N THR A 201 13.80 7.77 9.90
CA THR A 201 13.99 8.78 8.87
C THR A 201 13.30 10.07 9.29
N ALA A 202 13.68 11.22 8.70
CA ALA A 202 13.23 12.54 9.17
C ALA A 202 11.70 12.67 9.28
N TYR A 203 10.93 12.00 8.42
CA TYR A 203 9.47 12.08 8.41
C TYR A 203 8.78 10.71 8.47
N ALA A 204 9.52 9.66 8.85
CA ALA A 204 9.06 8.27 8.79
C ALA A 204 8.39 7.95 7.44
N ARG A 205 9.05 8.30 6.33
CA ARG A 205 8.56 7.98 4.97
C ARG A 205 8.72 6.49 4.68
N HIS A 206 8.11 5.67 5.50
CA HIS A 206 8.04 4.23 5.38
C HIS A 206 6.79 3.88 4.58
N VAL A 207 6.93 3.91 3.25
CA VAL A 207 5.81 3.83 2.29
C VAL A 207 5.71 2.47 1.62
N THR A 208 6.88 1.86 1.34
CA THR A 208 6.90 0.61 0.57
C THR A 208 6.29 -0.54 1.35
N THR A 209 5.37 -1.25 0.73
CA THR A 209 4.82 -2.49 1.27
C THR A 209 5.95 -3.49 1.48
N PRO A 210 6.09 -4.11 2.66
CA PRO A 210 7.10 -5.14 2.88
C PRO A 210 6.96 -6.29 1.88
N VAL A 211 8.06 -6.66 1.24
CA VAL A 211 8.13 -7.86 0.39
C VAL A 211 8.81 -8.95 1.18
N VAL A 212 8.23 -10.14 1.21
CA VAL A 212 8.77 -11.28 1.92
C VAL A 212 9.13 -12.39 0.94
N TYR A 213 10.36 -12.84 1.03
CA TYR A 213 10.87 -14.00 0.30
C TYR A 213 11.61 -14.94 1.27
N GLU A 214 11.07 -16.13 1.48
CA GLU A 214 11.56 -17.08 2.48
C GLU A 214 11.68 -16.43 3.89
N ASP A 215 12.89 -16.25 4.38
CA ASP A 215 13.20 -15.65 5.68
C ASP A 215 13.72 -14.20 5.56
N ILE A 216 13.62 -13.59 4.39
CA ILE A 216 14.06 -12.21 4.14
C ILE A 216 12.86 -11.30 3.94
N VAL A 217 12.81 -10.22 4.73
CA VAL A 217 11.85 -9.12 4.58
C VAL A 217 12.56 -7.93 3.95
N VAL A 218 12.04 -7.45 2.83
CA VAL A 218 12.60 -6.32 2.10
C VAL A 218 11.68 -5.09 2.23
N VAL A 219 12.25 -3.98 2.66
CA VAL A 219 11.60 -2.66 2.68
C VAL A 219 12.54 -1.60 2.12
N ALA A 220 11.97 -0.47 1.71
CA ALA A 220 12.75 0.68 1.28
C ALA A 220 12.23 1.96 1.91
N SER A 221 13.12 2.89 2.16
CA SER A 221 12.77 4.25 2.54
C SER A 221 13.77 5.22 1.92
N HIS A 222 13.29 6.43 1.57
CA HIS A 222 14.16 7.51 1.16
C HIS A 222 15.22 7.76 2.26
N GLN A 223 16.43 8.13 1.99
CA GLN A 223 17.56 8.30 2.91
C GLN A 223 18.22 7.00 3.39
N ILE A 224 17.47 5.89 3.54
CA ILE A 224 18.06 4.62 3.98
C ILE A 224 18.50 3.80 2.76
N GLY A 225 17.62 3.55 1.83
CA GLY A 225 17.83 2.66 0.68
C GLY A 225 16.89 1.45 0.71
N LEU A 226 17.19 0.45 -0.08
CA LEU A 226 16.53 -0.85 -0.09
C LEU A 226 17.25 -1.78 0.89
N ILE A 227 16.54 -2.35 1.86
CA ILE A 227 17.10 -3.15 2.94
C ILE A 227 16.49 -4.55 2.91
N GLY A 228 17.33 -5.57 2.94
CA GLY A 228 16.95 -6.95 3.26
C GLY A 228 17.23 -7.26 4.72
N THR A 229 16.18 -7.62 5.44
CA THR A 229 16.24 -8.07 6.83
C THR A 229 16.02 -9.56 6.89
N LYS A 230 16.99 -10.31 7.42
CA LYS A 230 16.90 -11.76 7.60
C LYS A 230 16.33 -12.10 8.97
N ILE A 231 15.30 -12.96 8.97
CA ILE A 231 14.65 -13.44 10.20
C ILE A 231 15.13 -14.86 10.48
N ARG A 232 15.74 -15.06 11.63
CA ARG A 232 16.29 -16.37 12.04
C ARG A 232 15.68 -16.83 13.35
N LYS A 233 15.45 -18.14 13.44
CA LYS A 233 15.06 -18.76 14.71
C LYS A 233 16.32 -19.24 15.44
N ALA A 234 16.54 -18.74 16.66
CA ALA A 234 17.64 -19.13 17.52
C ALA A 234 17.14 -19.25 18.97
N GLY A 235 17.43 -20.38 19.63
CA GLY A 235 17.02 -20.57 21.03
C GLY A 235 15.52 -20.55 21.30
N GLY A 236 14.69 -20.80 20.26
CA GLY A 236 13.22 -20.73 20.39
C GLY A 236 12.62 -19.36 20.06
N GLU A 237 13.44 -18.32 19.99
CA GLU A 237 13.04 -16.96 19.65
C GLU A 237 13.39 -16.59 18.20
N LEU A 238 12.72 -15.57 17.65
CA LEU A 238 13.06 -15.00 16.36
C LEU A 238 13.95 -13.78 16.54
N ASN A 239 15.03 -13.73 15.76
CA ASN A 239 15.94 -12.61 15.67
C ASN A 239 15.91 -12.02 14.26
N ALA A 240 16.00 -10.70 14.15
CA ALA A 240 16.05 -9.98 12.91
C ALA A 240 17.38 -9.25 12.77
N GLU A 241 18.08 -9.45 11.66
CA GLU A 241 19.34 -8.79 11.36
C GLU A 241 19.34 -8.22 9.93
N GLN A 242 19.98 -7.08 9.71
CA GLN A 242 20.18 -6.57 8.36
C GLN A 242 21.11 -7.52 7.60
N ALA A 243 20.59 -8.19 6.57
CA ALA A 243 21.38 -9.06 5.70
C ALA A 243 22.17 -8.24 4.68
N TRP A 244 21.54 -7.21 4.12
CA TRP A 244 22.14 -6.32 3.12
C TRP A 244 21.44 -4.97 3.04
N LEU A 245 22.12 -3.99 2.45
CA LEU A 245 21.64 -2.65 2.14
C LEU A 245 22.08 -2.28 0.72
N SER A 246 21.13 -1.91 -0.13
CA SER A 246 21.42 -1.39 -1.49
C SER A 246 20.96 0.05 -1.61
N LYS A 247 21.90 0.96 -1.86
CA LYS A 247 21.61 2.37 -2.20
C LYS A 247 21.35 2.56 -3.70
N GLU A 248 21.90 1.67 -4.52
CA GLU A 248 21.72 1.68 -5.99
C GLU A 248 20.29 1.34 -6.40
N ALA A 249 19.57 0.58 -5.58
CA ALA A 249 18.18 0.22 -5.77
C ALA A 249 17.24 0.88 -4.75
N ALA A 250 17.64 2.00 -4.16
CA ALA A 250 16.81 2.72 -3.20
C ALA A 250 15.47 3.12 -3.83
N MET A 251 14.38 2.77 -3.17
CA MET A 251 13.02 3.07 -3.59
C MET A 251 12.40 4.09 -2.64
N ASN A 252 11.44 4.88 -3.11
CA ASN A 252 10.85 5.94 -2.31
C ASN A 252 9.34 5.74 -2.11
N PHE A 253 8.52 5.95 -3.14
CA PHE A 253 7.06 5.93 -3.03
C PHE A 253 6.39 4.75 -3.73
N ALA A 254 7.14 3.96 -4.49
CA ALA A 254 6.62 2.82 -5.24
C ALA A 254 6.99 1.53 -4.53
N SER A 255 5.99 0.70 -4.24
CA SER A 255 6.22 -0.65 -3.71
C SER A 255 6.68 -1.58 -4.82
N PRO A 256 7.78 -2.32 -4.63
CA PRO A 256 8.22 -3.31 -5.60
C PRO A 256 7.35 -4.56 -5.56
N VAL A 257 7.48 -5.40 -6.60
CA VAL A 257 6.90 -6.74 -6.66
C VAL A 257 8.01 -7.80 -6.72
N ALA A 258 7.75 -8.95 -6.11
CA ALA A 258 8.66 -10.09 -6.18
C ALA A 258 8.16 -11.14 -7.18
N MET A 259 9.10 -11.73 -7.91
CA MET A 259 8.86 -12.89 -8.76
C MET A 259 10.01 -13.88 -8.59
N GLY A 260 9.75 -15.02 -7.94
CA GLY A 260 10.78 -15.91 -7.45
C GLY A 260 11.73 -15.16 -6.49
N LYS A 261 13.03 -15.36 -6.66
CA LYS A 261 14.05 -14.70 -5.85
C LYS A 261 14.44 -13.28 -6.33
N HIS A 262 13.70 -12.69 -7.25
CA HIS A 262 13.99 -11.36 -7.78
C HIS A 262 12.87 -10.38 -7.47
N LEU A 263 13.27 -9.14 -7.20
CA LEU A 263 12.42 -8.01 -6.92
C LEU A 263 12.53 -7.02 -8.08
N TYR A 264 11.38 -6.50 -8.51
CA TYR A 264 11.28 -5.52 -9.59
C TYR A 264 10.62 -4.25 -9.05
N GLY A 265 11.22 -3.10 -9.32
CA GLY A 265 10.73 -1.86 -8.75
C GLY A 265 11.26 -0.61 -9.44
N LEU A 266 10.93 0.55 -8.86
CA LEU A 266 11.39 1.86 -9.28
C LEU A 266 12.61 2.27 -8.45
N GLY A 267 13.76 2.39 -9.10
CA GLY A 267 15.01 2.79 -8.48
C GLY A 267 15.18 4.32 -8.37
N PRO A 268 16.27 4.77 -7.73
CA PRO A 268 16.49 6.17 -7.35
C PRO A 268 16.75 7.11 -8.53
N ALA A 269 17.19 6.59 -9.68
CA ALA A 269 17.48 7.38 -10.88
C ALA A 269 16.29 7.45 -11.86
N LYS A 270 15.05 7.26 -11.42
CA LYS A 270 13.86 7.10 -12.28
C LYS A 270 14.02 5.95 -13.27
N ASN A 271 14.49 4.85 -12.77
CA ASN A 271 14.85 3.66 -13.53
C ASN A 271 14.07 2.45 -13.04
N LEU A 272 13.70 1.57 -13.95
CA LEU A 272 13.26 0.25 -13.58
C LEU A 272 14.48 -0.55 -13.12
N VAL A 273 14.35 -1.31 -12.04
CA VAL A 273 15.42 -2.13 -11.48
C VAL A 273 14.97 -3.57 -11.23
N CYS A 274 15.92 -4.50 -11.36
CA CYS A 274 15.79 -5.86 -10.88
C CYS A 274 16.86 -6.11 -9.82
N VAL A 275 16.46 -6.64 -8.68
CA VAL A 275 17.35 -6.91 -7.54
C VAL A 275 17.20 -8.37 -7.12
N GLU A 276 18.30 -9.07 -6.87
CA GLU A 276 18.28 -10.40 -6.28
C GLU A 276 18.02 -10.30 -4.77
N ILE A 277 16.91 -10.86 -4.28
CA ILE A 277 16.45 -10.68 -2.89
C ILE A 277 17.45 -11.27 -1.87
N PRO A 278 18.02 -12.48 -2.06
CA PRO A 278 18.96 -13.04 -1.09
C PRO A 278 20.21 -12.20 -0.82
N THR A 279 20.67 -11.42 -1.79
CA THR A 279 21.96 -10.71 -1.74
C THR A 279 21.85 -9.19 -1.80
N GLY A 280 20.70 -8.65 -2.22
CA GLY A 280 20.53 -7.23 -2.52
C GLY A 280 21.25 -6.76 -3.79
N LYS A 281 21.80 -7.69 -4.59
CA LYS A 281 22.54 -7.37 -5.80
C LYS A 281 21.64 -6.80 -6.87
N LEU A 282 22.00 -5.62 -7.40
CA LEU A 282 21.38 -5.05 -8.59
C LEU A 282 21.72 -5.91 -9.81
N MET A 283 20.72 -6.49 -10.45
CA MET A 283 20.88 -7.34 -11.61
C MET A 283 20.90 -6.52 -12.90
N TRP A 284 19.99 -5.58 -13.03
CA TRP A 284 19.95 -4.61 -14.12
C TRP A 284 19.19 -3.34 -13.71
N SER A 285 19.44 -2.28 -14.45
CA SER A 285 18.80 -0.97 -14.35
C SER A 285 18.42 -0.48 -15.74
N LYS A 286 17.24 0.11 -15.90
CA LYS A 286 16.71 0.62 -17.17
C LYS A 286 16.05 1.98 -17.01
N GLU A 287 16.62 3.00 -17.61
CA GLU A 287 16.12 4.38 -17.65
C GLU A 287 15.18 4.64 -18.85
N GLY A 288 14.57 5.81 -18.90
CA GLY A 288 13.84 6.32 -20.05
C GLY A 288 12.33 6.11 -20.05
N HIS A 289 11.74 5.72 -18.90
CA HIS A 289 10.29 5.47 -18.79
C HIS A 289 9.54 6.50 -17.93
N PHE A 290 10.23 7.40 -17.23
CA PHE A 290 9.63 8.31 -16.25
C PHE A 290 9.89 9.76 -16.60
N ASN A 291 8.89 10.62 -16.39
CA ASN A 291 8.90 12.02 -16.78
C ASN A 291 9.09 12.98 -15.60
N THR A 292 8.76 12.57 -14.36
CA THR A 292 8.89 13.45 -13.18
C THR A 292 10.30 13.43 -12.60
N SER A 293 10.57 14.28 -11.61
CA SER A 293 11.83 14.26 -10.86
C SER A 293 11.94 12.96 -10.04
N ALA A 294 13.18 12.51 -9.77
CA ALA A 294 13.44 11.24 -9.10
C ALA A 294 12.77 11.12 -7.71
N ASP A 295 12.70 12.24 -6.98
CA ASP A 295 12.07 12.32 -5.66
C ASP A 295 10.54 12.29 -5.69
N LYS A 296 9.92 12.40 -6.87
CA LYS A 296 8.47 12.37 -7.10
C LYS A 296 8.01 11.28 -8.06
N ALA A 297 8.95 10.55 -8.66
CA ALA A 297 8.60 9.48 -9.58
C ALA A 297 7.81 8.38 -8.87
N HIS A 298 6.78 7.87 -9.53
CA HIS A 298 5.93 6.78 -9.06
C HIS A 298 5.80 5.71 -10.14
N ALA A 299 5.68 4.47 -9.71
CA ALA A 299 5.35 3.35 -10.57
C ALA A 299 4.50 2.34 -9.81
N SER A 300 3.56 1.76 -10.52
CA SER A 300 2.78 0.62 -10.04
C SER A 300 3.21 -0.63 -10.78
N PHE A 301 3.23 -1.77 -10.10
CA PHE A 301 3.66 -3.04 -10.67
C PHE A 301 2.59 -4.11 -10.46
N ILE A 302 2.26 -4.86 -11.51
CA ILE A 302 1.36 -6.02 -11.47
C ILE A 302 2.10 -7.21 -12.07
N VAL A 303 2.17 -8.31 -11.32
CA VAL A 303 2.71 -9.57 -11.83
C VAL A 303 1.67 -10.25 -12.73
N MET A 304 2.03 -10.51 -13.99
CA MET A 304 1.17 -11.10 -15.01
C MET A 304 1.80 -12.37 -15.60
N GLY A 305 1.56 -13.51 -14.95
CA GLY A 305 2.22 -14.77 -15.31
C GLY A 305 3.74 -14.66 -15.18
N LYS A 306 4.48 -14.74 -16.27
CA LYS A 306 5.95 -14.58 -16.33
C LYS A 306 6.41 -13.16 -16.67
N ASN A 307 5.49 -12.23 -16.73
CA ASN A 307 5.75 -10.84 -17.10
C ASN A 307 5.36 -9.89 -15.97
N ILE A 308 5.79 -8.66 -16.06
CA ILE A 308 5.43 -7.56 -15.17
C ILE A 308 4.85 -6.44 -16.01
N LEU A 309 3.67 -5.98 -15.61
CA LEU A 309 3.04 -4.79 -16.13
C LEU A 309 3.33 -3.64 -15.19
N THR A 310 3.90 -2.55 -15.67
CA THR A 310 4.11 -1.33 -14.89
C THR A 310 3.37 -0.16 -15.50
N LEU A 311 2.71 0.63 -14.65
CA LEU A 311 2.17 1.94 -14.99
C LEU A 311 3.09 3.01 -14.41
N THR A 312 3.64 3.86 -15.26
CA THR A 312 4.53 4.94 -14.83
C THR A 312 3.75 6.18 -14.40
N ASP A 313 4.42 7.10 -13.72
CA ASP A 313 3.88 8.40 -13.31
C ASP A 313 3.38 9.28 -14.46
N GLY A 314 3.91 9.10 -15.66
CA GLY A 314 3.45 9.77 -16.89
C GLY A 314 2.31 9.06 -17.62
N GLY A 315 1.77 7.97 -17.07
CA GLY A 315 0.69 7.22 -17.67
C GLY A 315 1.11 6.26 -18.79
N LEU A 316 2.41 5.98 -18.92
CA LEU A 316 2.92 4.97 -19.82
C LEU A 316 2.78 3.59 -19.18
N LEU A 317 2.05 2.70 -19.84
CA LEU A 317 1.94 1.29 -19.49
C LEU A 317 3.04 0.52 -20.22
N VAL A 318 3.84 -0.24 -19.49
CA VAL A 318 4.95 -1.04 -20.05
C VAL A 318 4.82 -2.47 -19.59
N LEU A 319 4.80 -3.40 -20.52
CA LEU A 319 4.87 -4.85 -20.27
C LEU A 319 6.30 -5.32 -20.53
N PHE A 320 6.92 -5.99 -19.59
CA PHE A 320 8.28 -6.56 -19.74
C PHE A 320 8.38 -7.95 -19.11
N ALA A 321 9.31 -8.75 -19.61
CA ALA A 321 9.58 -10.08 -19.07
C ALA A 321 10.23 -9.96 -17.68
N ALA A 322 9.84 -10.82 -16.74
CA ALA A 322 10.49 -10.95 -15.44
C ALA A 322 11.78 -11.78 -15.59
N ASP A 323 12.75 -11.26 -16.36
CA ASP A 323 14.06 -11.86 -16.59
C ASP A 323 15.12 -11.10 -15.78
N SER A 324 15.87 -11.81 -14.94
CA SER A 324 16.92 -11.20 -14.12
C SER A 324 18.20 -10.87 -14.88
N ARG A 325 18.39 -11.42 -16.09
CA ARG A 325 19.60 -11.22 -16.88
C ARG A 325 19.65 -9.88 -17.59
N ALA A 326 18.45 -9.40 -18.05
CA ALA A 326 18.34 -8.12 -18.74
C ALA A 326 16.88 -7.66 -18.77
N PHE A 327 16.66 -6.35 -18.84
CA PHE A 327 15.36 -5.76 -19.16
C PHE A 327 14.96 -6.15 -20.58
N LYS A 328 13.80 -6.76 -20.74
CA LYS A 328 13.23 -7.14 -22.03
C LYS A 328 11.80 -6.65 -22.14
N GLU A 329 11.63 -5.54 -22.80
CA GLU A 329 10.30 -4.99 -23.10
C GLU A 329 9.55 -5.88 -24.11
N ILE A 330 8.27 -6.09 -23.84
CA ILE A 330 7.36 -6.83 -24.69
C ILE A 330 6.43 -5.87 -25.45
N GLY A 331 5.97 -4.83 -24.78
CA GLY A 331 5.12 -3.82 -25.36
C GLY A 331 4.90 -2.62 -24.44
N ARG A 332 4.42 -1.52 -25.01
CA ARG A 332 4.04 -0.31 -24.29
C ARG A 332 2.89 0.42 -24.92
N ALA A 333 2.13 1.17 -24.11
CA ALA A 333 1.07 2.05 -24.56
C ALA A 333 0.91 3.24 -23.65
N GLN A 334 0.65 4.43 -24.19
CA GLN A 334 0.22 5.58 -23.39
C GLN A 334 -1.27 5.40 -23.08
N VAL A 335 -1.64 5.33 -21.81
CA VAL A 335 -3.01 4.97 -21.38
C VAL A 335 -3.73 6.05 -20.60
N CYS A 336 -2.97 6.96 -19.97
CA CYS A 336 -3.52 8.12 -19.25
C CYS A 336 -2.48 9.25 -19.19
N GLY A 337 -2.81 10.35 -18.54
CA GLY A 337 -1.87 11.40 -18.17
C GLY A 337 -1.10 11.06 -16.90
N MET A 338 -0.77 12.09 -16.10
CA MET A 338 -0.04 11.88 -14.83
C MET A 338 -0.87 11.06 -13.84
N ASN A 339 -0.25 10.06 -13.24
CA ASN A 339 -0.89 9.12 -12.33
C ASN A 339 0.02 8.74 -11.14
N TRP A 340 -0.59 8.63 -9.95
CA TRP A 340 0.05 8.11 -8.74
C TRP A 340 -0.80 7.03 -8.05
N CYS A 341 -1.91 6.61 -8.65
CA CYS A 341 -2.74 5.53 -8.13
C CYS A 341 -2.33 4.20 -8.75
N ASN A 342 -2.33 3.13 -7.97
CA ASN A 342 -2.12 1.81 -8.52
C ASN A 342 -3.35 1.41 -9.36
N PRO A 343 -3.17 0.84 -10.56
CA PRO A 343 -4.28 0.29 -11.33
C PRO A 343 -4.76 -1.04 -10.71
N ALA A 344 -6.03 -1.38 -10.93
CA ALA A 344 -6.56 -2.71 -10.65
C ALA A 344 -6.73 -3.49 -11.96
N TYR A 345 -6.36 -4.76 -11.96
CA TYR A 345 -6.50 -5.63 -13.12
C TYR A 345 -7.43 -6.80 -12.80
N ALA A 346 -8.44 -7.01 -13.64
CA ALA A 346 -9.32 -8.15 -13.57
C ALA A 346 -9.91 -8.46 -14.95
N GLU A 347 -9.99 -9.75 -15.31
CA GLU A 347 -10.69 -10.25 -16.51
C GLU A 347 -10.27 -9.54 -17.82
N GLY A 348 -8.97 -9.34 -18.01
CA GLY A 348 -8.43 -8.65 -19.19
C GLY A 348 -8.63 -7.14 -19.20
N LYS A 349 -9.17 -6.55 -18.15
CA LYS A 349 -9.42 -5.12 -18.02
C LYS A 349 -8.55 -4.49 -16.96
N LEU A 350 -8.04 -3.29 -17.25
CA LEU A 350 -7.28 -2.46 -16.33
C LEU A 350 -8.15 -1.25 -15.94
N TYR A 351 -8.33 -1.06 -14.65
CA TYR A 351 -9.04 0.10 -14.11
C TYR A 351 -8.03 1.01 -13.45
N LEU A 352 -7.99 2.27 -13.83
CA LEU A 352 -7.02 3.24 -13.35
C LEU A 352 -7.62 4.65 -13.30
N ARG A 353 -7.05 5.50 -12.43
CA ARG A 353 -7.40 6.92 -12.39
C ARG A 353 -6.46 7.69 -13.31
N ASP A 354 -7.01 8.54 -14.16
CA ASP A 354 -6.27 9.57 -14.89
C ASP A 354 -6.28 10.89 -14.12
N GLY A 355 -5.13 11.53 -14.00
CA GLY A 355 -4.91 12.77 -13.26
C GLY A 355 -4.50 12.58 -11.80
N ILE A 356 -3.69 13.52 -11.26
CA ILE A 356 -3.22 13.53 -9.86
C ILE A 356 -4.04 14.53 -9.04
N LYS A 357 -4.23 15.76 -9.52
CA LYS A 357 -4.93 16.86 -8.84
C LYS A 357 -6.17 17.25 -9.61
N GLY A 358 -7.16 17.77 -8.88
CA GLY A 358 -8.44 18.16 -9.43
C GLY A 358 -9.31 16.98 -9.82
N ALA A 359 -10.39 17.27 -10.53
CA ALA A 359 -11.25 16.24 -11.08
C ALA A 359 -10.45 15.40 -12.08
N GLY A 360 -10.56 14.07 -11.94
CA GLY A 360 -9.95 13.11 -12.83
C GLY A 360 -10.98 12.21 -13.49
N GLU A 361 -10.50 11.17 -14.15
CA GLU A 361 -11.34 10.13 -14.72
C GLU A 361 -10.93 8.75 -14.24
N LEU A 362 -11.91 7.93 -13.88
CA LEU A 362 -11.73 6.49 -13.72
C LEU A 362 -11.93 5.85 -15.09
N LEU A 363 -10.85 5.27 -15.60
CA LEU A 363 -10.78 4.63 -16.91
C LEU A 363 -10.88 3.11 -16.77
N CYS A 364 -11.51 2.47 -17.73
CA CYS A 364 -11.50 1.01 -17.93
C CYS A 364 -10.90 0.72 -19.29
N ILE A 365 -9.76 0.03 -19.33
CA ILE A 365 -8.99 -0.25 -20.54
C ILE A 365 -8.93 -1.75 -20.75
N HIS A 366 -9.26 -2.22 -21.96
CA HIS A 366 -9.08 -3.61 -22.34
C HIS A 366 -7.61 -3.85 -22.71
N LEU A 367 -6.99 -4.84 -22.08
CA LEU A 367 -5.66 -5.30 -22.44
C LEU A 367 -5.77 -6.48 -23.41
N LEU A 368 -5.28 -6.28 -24.62
CA LEU A 368 -5.08 -7.35 -25.61
C LEU A 368 -3.65 -7.88 -25.43
N LEU A 369 -3.50 -8.89 -24.57
CA LEU A 369 -2.19 -9.47 -24.18
C LEU A 369 -1.95 -10.80 -24.88
#